data_fbac71d0548743d5b98407a56a0b16a7
#
_entry.id   fbac71d0548743d5b98407a56a0b16a7
#
_cell.length_a   1.000
_cell.length_b   1.000
_cell.length_c   1.000
_cell.angle_alpha   90.00
_cell.angle_beta   90.00
_cell.angle_gamma   90.00
#
_symmetry.space_group_name_H-M   'P 1'
#
loop_
_entity.id
_entity.type
_entity.pdbx_description
1 polymer ?
#
loop_
_entity_poly.entity_id
_entity_poly.type
_entity_poly.pdbx_seq_one_letter_code
_entity_poly.pdbx_strand_id
1 'polypeptide(L)'
;RATVASVSGLIAKENVVGTFGVLYHFGGELSENGDEIWAAVAQDYTALSAYAFMIFNLLCAPCFAAMGAIKREMNNGKWTAFAIGYMCALAYCAALVVYQLGGLITGEVHFGLFTVVAVVVLAAFLYLMVRPNKYADNNEVKLDTSRI
;
A
#
# COMPACT_ATOMS: atom_id res chain seq x y z
N ARG A 1 -11.93 -11.59 -5.25
CA ARG A 1 -11.83 -11.83 -3.78
C ARG A 1 -10.93 -10.80 -3.12
N ALA A 2 -9.68 -10.62 -3.60
CA ALA A 2 -8.73 -9.63 -3.05
C ALA A 2 -9.31 -8.21 -2.98
N THR A 3 -9.97 -7.73 -4.04
CA THR A 3 -10.56 -6.38 -4.09
C THR A 3 -11.62 -6.18 -3.00
N VAL A 4 -12.48 -7.20 -2.77
CA VAL A 4 -13.51 -7.12 -1.73
C VAL A 4 -12.86 -7.08 -0.35
N ALA A 5 -11.88 -7.93 -0.09
CA ALA A 5 -11.13 -7.93 1.17
C ALA A 5 -10.39 -6.61 1.42
N SER A 6 -9.80 -5.99 0.38
CA SER A 6 -9.15 -4.67 0.51
C SER A 6 -10.14 -3.56 0.83
N VAL A 7 -11.33 -3.57 0.23
CA VAL A 7 -12.38 -2.56 0.50
C VAL A 7 -12.93 -2.70 1.92
N SER A 8 -13.18 -3.93 2.38
CA SER A 8 -13.63 -4.16 3.77
C SER A 8 -12.54 -3.83 4.80
N GLY A 9 -11.27 -4.02 4.45
CA GLY A 9 -10.12 -3.64 5.25
C GLY A 9 -9.97 -2.12 5.47
N LEU A 10 -10.65 -1.28 4.67
CA LEU A 10 -10.71 0.18 4.92
C LEU A 10 -11.52 0.54 6.17
N ILE A 11 -12.42 -0.31 6.61
CA ILE A 11 -13.20 -0.09 7.85
C ILE A 11 -12.31 -0.41 9.05
N ALA A 12 -11.73 -1.60 9.05
CA ALA A 12 -10.72 -2.04 10.01
C ALA A 12 -9.84 -3.08 9.31
N LYS A 13 -8.52 -2.94 9.39
CA LYS A 13 -7.60 -3.84 8.67
C LYS A 13 -7.72 -5.30 9.13
N GLU A 14 -8.14 -5.52 10.35
CA GLU A 14 -8.44 -6.83 10.93
C GLU A 14 -9.58 -7.55 10.18
N ASN A 15 -10.51 -6.81 9.61
CA ASN A 15 -11.62 -7.38 8.84
C ASN A 15 -11.20 -8.04 7.52
N VAL A 16 -9.96 -7.85 7.06
CA VAL A 16 -9.45 -8.51 5.86
C VAL A 16 -9.50 -10.03 6.02
N VAL A 17 -9.04 -10.55 7.16
CA VAL A 17 -9.05 -12.00 7.47
C VAL A 17 -10.49 -12.52 7.54
N GLY A 18 -11.36 -11.81 8.29
CA GLY A 18 -12.77 -12.17 8.38
C GLY A 18 -13.49 -12.18 7.03
N THR A 19 -13.16 -11.22 6.14
CA THR A 19 -13.72 -11.18 4.79
C THR A 19 -13.26 -12.36 3.94
N PHE A 20 -11.99 -12.77 4.04
CA PHE A 20 -11.52 -14.00 3.39
C PHE A 20 -12.27 -15.21 3.91
N GLY A 21 -12.50 -15.33 5.22
CA GLY A 21 -13.31 -16.40 5.79
C GLY A 21 -14.68 -16.51 5.14
N VAL A 22 -15.40 -15.39 5.04
CA VAL A 22 -16.72 -15.36 4.38
C VAL A 22 -16.62 -15.73 2.91
N LEU A 23 -15.61 -15.20 2.19
CA LEU A 23 -15.42 -15.46 0.76
C LEU A 23 -15.02 -16.91 0.44
N TYR A 24 -14.41 -17.60 1.39
CA TYR A 24 -14.03 -19.01 1.29
C TYR A 24 -15.03 -19.93 1.99
N HIS A 25 -16.22 -19.41 2.38
CA HIS A 25 -17.32 -20.15 2.98
C HIS A 25 -16.95 -20.88 4.29
N PHE A 26 -16.06 -20.28 5.08
CA PHE A 26 -15.75 -20.81 6.39
C PHE A 26 -16.91 -20.54 7.36
N GLY A 27 -17.49 -21.61 7.91
CA GLY A 27 -18.69 -21.51 8.76
C GLY A 27 -18.43 -21.36 10.25
N GLY A 28 -17.16 -21.19 10.67
CA GLY A 28 -16.76 -21.05 12.05
C GLY A 28 -16.20 -19.67 12.41
N GLU A 29 -15.83 -19.47 13.67
CA GLU A 29 -15.03 -18.32 14.07
C GLU A 29 -13.60 -18.48 13.56
N LEU A 30 -13.06 -17.43 12.96
CA LEU A 30 -11.70 -17.40 12.48
C LEU A 30 -10.79 -16.86 13.59
N SER A 31 -9.62 -17.48 13.75
CA SER A 31 -8.54 -16.89 14.53
C SER A 31 -8.07 -15.59 13.88
N GLU A 32 -7.48 -14.71 14.66
CA GLU A 32 -6.93 -13.44 14.17
C GLU A 32 -5.90 -13.64 13.03
N ASN A 33 -5.21 -14.77 13.04
CA ASN A 33 -4.23 -15.15 12.03
C ASN A 33 -4.84 -15.85 10.81
N GLY A 34 -6.08 -16.32 10.89
CA GLY A 34 -6.76 -17.00 9.79
C GLY A 34 -6.20 -18.38 9.43
N ASP A 35 -5.58 -19.08 10.39
CA ASP A 35 -4.90 -20.36 10.15
C ASP A 35 -5.82 -21.42 9.53
N GLU A 36 -7.11 -21.35 9.80
CA GLU A 36 -8.13 -22.30 9.35
C GLU A 36 -8.40 -22.22 7.84
N ILE A 37 -8.11 -21.07 7.23
CA ILE A 37 -8.40 -20.84 5.80
C ILE A 37 -7.17 -20.85 4.92
N TRP A 38 -5.97 -20.99 5.45
CA TRP A 38 -4.72 -20.93 4.68
C TRP A 38 -4.66 -21.93 3.54
N ALA A 39 -5.14 -23.16 3.76
CA ALA A 39 -5.17 -24.18 2.73
C ALA A 39 -6.06 -23.80 1.53
N ALA A 40 -7.18 -23.14 1.78
CA ALA A 40 -8.08 -22.67 0.74
C ALA A 40 -7.53 -21.43 0.02
N VAL A 41 -6.91 -20.51 0.77
CA VAL A 41 -6.28 -19.31 0.20
C VAL A 41 -5.09 -19.69 -0.68
N ALA A 42 -4.30 -20.67 -0.28
CA ALA A 42 -3.14 -21.15 -1.03
C ALA A 42 -3.49 -21.78 -2.41
N GLN A 43 -4.74 -22.14 -2.64
CA GLN A 43 -5.19 -22.60 -3.96
C GLN A 43 -5.38 -21.46 -4.96
N ASP A 44 -5.75 -20.28 -4.48
CA ASP A 44 -6.04 -19.11 -5.33
C ASP A 44 -4.86 -18.13 -5.41
N TYR A 45 -3.96 -18.18 -4.46
CA TYR A 45 -2.83 -17.24 -4.35
C TYR A 45 -1.49 -17.96 -4.33
N THR A 46 -0.57 -17.52 -5.18
CA THR A 46 0.84 -17.90 -5.02
C THR A 46 1.44 -17.13 -3.84
N ALA A 47 2.53 -17.64 -3.25
CA ALA A 47 3.22 -16.97 -2.15
C ALA A 47 3.58 -15.52 -2.50
N LEU A 48 3.99 -15.29 -3.76
CA LEU A 48 4.35 -13.96 -4.26
C LEU A 48 3.13 -13.03 -4.36
N SER A 49 2.00 -13.52 -4.88
CA SER A 49 0.78 -12.72 -5.00
C SER A 49 0.18 -12.38 -3.63
N ALA A 50 0.26 -13.31 -2.67
CA ALA A 50 -0.14 -13.07 -1.29
C ALA A 50 0.74 -12.00 -0.64
N TYR A 51 2.05 -12.05 -0.86
CA TYR A 51 3.00 -11.08 -0.34
C TYR A 51 2.77 -9.68 -0.93
N ALA A 52 2.57 -9.57 -2.24
CA ALA A 52 2.23 -8.32 -2.91
C ALA A 52 0.90 -7.73 -2.39
N PHE A 53 -0.09 -8.59 -2.13
CA PHE A 53 -1.36 -8.19 -1.53
C PHE A 53 -1.19 -7.66 -0.11
N MET A 54 -0.35 -8.29 0.72
CA MET A 54 -0.04 -7.77 2.05
C MET A 54 0.63 -6.40 2.00
N ILE A 55 1.60 -6.20 1.10
CA ILE A 55 2.27 -4.90 0.91
C ILE A 55 1.26 -3.84 0.49
N PHE A 56 0.36 -4.17 -0.45
CA PHE A 56 -0.70 -3.26 -0.87
C PHE A 56 -1.58 -2.83 0.30
N ASN A 57 -2.07 -3.77 1.10
CA ASN A 57 -2.92 -3.45 2.25
C ASN A 57 -2.20 -2.69 3.35
N LEU A 58 -0.89 -2.91 3.53
CA LEU A 58 -0.09 -2.20 4.52
C LEU A 58 0.10 -0.73 4.14
N LEU A 59 0.40 -0.45 2.87
CA LEU A 59 0.70 0.90 2.38
C LEU A 59 -0.53 1.66 1.89
N CYS A 60 -1.64 0.97 1.56
CA CYS A 60 -2.86 1.59 1.09
C CYS A 60 -3.42 2.60 2.11
N ALA A 61 -4.40 3.39 1.67
CA ALA A 61 -5.05 4.40 2.50
C ALA A 61 -5.39 3.86 3.90
N PRO A 62 -5.22 4.67 4.95
CA PRO A 62 -5.56 4.29 6.30
C PRO A 62 -7.09 4.10 6.44
N CYS A 63 -7.52 3.52 7.57
CA CYS A 63 -8.94 3.31 7.83
C CYS A 63 -9.73 4.65 7.85
N PHE A 64 -11.05 4.58 7.72
CA PHE A 64 -11.91 5.76 7.66
C PHE A 64 -11.73 6.72 8.85
N ALA A 65 -11.47 6.19 10.04
CA ALA A 65 -11.19 7.01 11.22
C ALA A 65 -9.93 7.87 11.04
N ALA A 66 -8.85 7.27 10.55
CA ALA A 66 -7.61 7.99 10.27
C ALA A 66 -7.75 8.96 9.09
N MET A 67 -8.52 8.62 8.05
CA MET A 67 -8.85 9.56 6.97
C MET A 67 -9.63 10.76 7.50
N GLY A 68 -10.53 10.56 8.45
CA GLY A 68 -11.25 11.64 9.14
C GLY A 68 -10.31 12.56 9.93
N ALA A 69 -9.31 11.98 10.60
CA ALA A 69 -8.29 12.76 11.30
C ALA A 69 -7.43 13.59 10.32
N ILE A 70 -6.95 12.97 9.24
CA ILE A 70 -6.19 13.68 8.18
C ILE A 70 -7.00 14.85 7.61
N LYS A 71 -8.30 14.63 7.34
CA LYS A 71 -9.19 15.69 6.83
C LYS A 71 -9.29 16.87 7.81
N ARG A 72 -9.34 16.59 9.10
CA ARG A 72 -9.43 17.60 10.15
C ARG A 72 -8.14 18.40 10.28
N GLU A 73 -7.00 17.74 10.25
CA GLU A 73 -5.68 18.38 10.32
C GLU A 73 -5.37 19.24 9.08
N MET A 74 -5.66 18.72 7.90
CA MET A 74 -5.40 19.44 6.65
C MET A 74 -6.35 20.61 6.39
N ASN A 75 -7.52 20.62 7.00
CA ASN A 75 -8.58 21.62 6.85
C ASN A 75 -8.87 22.03 5.39
N ASN A 76 -8.56 21.16 4.43
CA ASN A 76 -8.76 21.38 3.01
C ASN A 76 -9.05 20.04 2.30
N GLY A 77 -10.29 19.92 1.77
CA GLY A 77 -10.75 18.68 1.13
C GLY A 77 -9.93 18.27 -0.10
N LYS A 78 -9.39 19.23 -0.87
CA LYS A 78 -8.57 18.95 -2.06
C LYS A 78 -7.24 18.30 -1.67
N TRP A 79 -6.57 18.82 -0.66
CA TRP A 79 -5.31 18.27 -0.17
C TRP A 79 -5.50 16.93 0.52
N THR A 80 -6.61 16.74 1.24
CA THR A 80 -6.98 15.45 1.84
C THR A 80 -7.18 14.38 0.75
N ALA A 81 -7.95 14.70 -0.29
CA ALA A 81 -8.18 13.79 -1.41
C ALA A 81 -6.86 13.46 -2.15
N PHE A 82 -6.00 14.45 -2.35
CA PHE A 82 -4.68 14.24 -2.93
C PHE A 82 -3.81 13.32 -2.08
N ALA A 83 -3.78 13.52 -0.77
CA ALA A 83 -2.99 12.68 0.15
C ALA A 83 -3.45 11.21 0.13
N ILE A 84 -4.78 10.99 0.20
CA ILE A 84 -5.35 9.63 0.14
C ILE A 84 -5.07 8.99 -1.22
N GLY A 85 -5.26 9.72 -2.31
CA GLY A 85 -4.97 9.24 -3.67
C GLY A 85 -3.49 8.90 -3.85
N TYR A 86 -2.59 9.72 -3.31
CA TYR A 86 -1.15 9.47 -3.31
C TYR A 86 -0.78 8.20 -2.56
N MET A 87 -1.35 7.98 -1.36
CA MET A 87 -1.12 6.75 -0.58
C MET A 87 -1.57 5.50 -1.35
N CYS A 88 -2.76 5.53 -1.95
CA CYS A 88 -3.27 4.41 -2.75
C CYS A 88 -2.40 4.16 -4.00
N ALA A 89 -1.98 5.20 -4.71
CA ALA A 89 -1.12 5.08 -5.88
C ALA A 89 0.26 4.51 -5.51
N LEU A 90 0.85 4.99 -4.43
CA LEU A 90 2.12 4.48 -3.91
C LEU A 90 2.02 3.01 -3.52
N ALA A 91 0.95 2.61 -2.82
CA ALA A 91 0.71 1.24 -2.43
C ALA A 91 0.59 0.31 -3.65
N TYR A 92 -0.15 0.74 -4.66
CA TYR A 92 -0.30 -0.01 -5.90
C TYR A 92 1.03 -0.16 -6.64
N CYS A 93 1.80 0.93 -6.77
CA CYS A 93 3.11 0.92 -7.39
C CYS A 93 4.09 -0.01 -6.65
N ALA A 94 4.12 0.04 -5.32
CA ALA A 94 4.97 -0.82 -4.51
C ALA A 94 4.60 -2.30 -4.67
N ALA A 95 3.32 -2.63 -4.59
CA ALA A 95 2.83 -4.00 -4.78
C ALA A 95 3.14 -4.52 -6.19
N LEU A 96 2.97 -3.68 -7.22
CA LEU A 96 3.28 -4.03 -8.61
C LEU A 96 4.77 -4.28 -8.79
N VAL A 97 5.64 -3.42 -8.26
CA VAL A 97 7.10 -3.61 -8.31
C VAL A 97 7.50 -4.92 -7.65
N VAL A 98 7.00 -5.20 -6.44
CA VAL A 98 7.32 -6.44 -5.73
C VAL A 98 6.83 -7.67 -6.49
N TYR A 99 5.61 -7.64 -7.03
CA TYR A 99 5.04 -8.73 -7.79
C TYR A 99 5.84 -9.00 -9.08
N GLN A 100 6.19 -7.97 -9.83
CA GLN A 100 6.90 -8.11 -11.10
C GLN A 100 8.36 -8.52 -10.91
N LEU A 101 9.09 -7.87 -10.00
CA LEU A 101 10.48 -8.22 -9.72
C LEU A 101 10.59 -9.60 -9.06
N GLY A 102 9.73 -9.89 -8.10
CA GLY A 102 9.68 -11.20 -7.46
C GLY A 102 9.32 -12.29 -8.47
N GLY A 103 8.33 -12.06 -9.34
CA GLY A 103 7.92 -12.99 -10.38
C GLY A 103 8.99 -13.24 -11.45
N LEU A 104 9.83 -12.26 -11.75
CA LEU A 104 10.99 -12.45 -12.61
C LEU A 104 12.07 -13.34 -11.98
N ILE A 105 12.28 -13.20 -10.68
CA ILE A 105 13.26 -14.00 -9.93
C ILE A 105 12.77 -15.44 -9.78
N THR A 106 11.48 -15.63 -9.49
CA THR A 106 10.87 -16.96 -9.33
C THR A 106 10.53 -17.64 -10.67
N GLY A 107 10.53 -16.87 -11.78
CA GLY A 107 10.15 -17.38 -13.11
C GLY A 107 8.63 -17.52 -13.32
N GLU A 108 7.81 -17.01 -12.41
CA GLU A 108 6.35 -17.07 -12.49
C GLU A 108 5.76 -16.04 -13.46
N VAL A 109 6.49 -14.96 -13.75
CA VAL A 109 6.01 -13.84 -14.57
C VAL A 109 6.94 -13.67 -15.79
N HIS A 110 6.33 -13.62 -16.98
CA HIS A 110 7.06 -13.33 -18.23
C HIS A 110 7.28 -11.83 -18.41
N PHE A 111 8.35 -11.48 -19.11
CA PHE A 111 8.61 -10.11 -19.53
C PHE A 111 7.43 -9.57 -20.36
N GLY A 112 6.76 -8.56 -19.83
CA GLY A 112 5.60 -7.94 -20.46
C GLY A 112 5.54 -6.43 -20.17
N LEU A 113 4.49 -5.80 -20.70
CA LEU A 113 4.25 -4.36 -20.50
C LEU A 113 4.26 -3.95 -19.01
N PHE A 114 3.67 -4.77 -18.16
CA PHE A 114 3.62 -4.51 -16.70
C PHE A 114 5.01 -4.54 -16.05
N THR A 115 5.92 -5.39 -16.54
CA THR A 115 7.31 -5.44 -16.06
C THR A 115 8.04 -4.14 -16.40
N VAL A 116 7.85 -3.63 -17.61
CA VAL A 116 8.44 -2.35 -18.04
C VAL A 116 7.90 -1.21 -17.18
N VAL A 117 6.59 -1.18 -16.94
CA VAL A 117 5.96 -0.19 -16.06
C VAL A 117 6.53 -0.27 -14.64
N ALA A 118 6.69 -1.47 -14.08
CA ALA A 118 7.27 -1.66 -12.75
C ALA A 118 8.70 -1.12 -12.65
N VAL A 119 9.54 -1.40 -13.66
CA VAL A 119 10.92 -0.91 -13.71
C VAL A 119 10.97 0.62 -13.85
N VAL A 120 10.12 1.20 -14.70
CA VAL A 120 10.03 2.66 -14.85
C VAL A 120 9.59 3.33 -13.54
N VAL A 121 8.59 2.78 -12.86
CA VAL A 121 8.11 3.28 -11.57
C VAL A 121 9.22 3.19 -10.51
N LEU A 122 9.94 2.08 -10.45
CA LEU A 122 11.06 1.90 -9.53
C LEU A 122 12.17 2.91 -9.83
N ALA A 123 12.56 3.08 -11.08
CA ALA A 123 13.57 4.04 -11.50
C ALA A 123 13.16 5.48 -11.18
N ALA A 124 11.89 5.85 -11.41
CA ALA A 124 11.35 7.16 -11.06
C ALA A 124 11.38 7.39 -9.54
N PHE A 125 11.03 6.38 -8.75
CA PHE A 125 11.05 6.46 -7.30
C PHE A 125 12.48 6.64 -6.77
N LEU A 126 13.43 5.85 -7.26
CA LEU A 126 14.85 5.99 -6.91
C LEU A 126 15.41 7.35 -7.34
N TYR A 127 15.05 7.83 -8.52
CA TYR A 127 15.45 9.15 -8.99
C TYR A 127 14.92 10.26 -8.07
N LEU A 128 13.68 10.17 -7.62
CA LEU A 128 13.09 11.13 -6.69
C LEU A 128 13.76 11.10 -5.31
N MET A 129 14.17 9.91 -4.84
CA MET A 129 14.91 9.78 -3.57
C MET A 129 16.31 10.39 -3.63
N VAL A 130 17.01 10.20 -4.75
CA VAL A 130 18.40 10.68 -4.92
C VAL A 130 18.45 12.14 -5.34
N ARG A 131 17.35 12.67 -5.90
CA ARG A 131 17.28 14.06 -6.35
C ARG A 131 17.50 15.04 -5.18
N PRO A 132 18.51 15.90 -5.22
CA PRO A 132 18.75 16.89 -4.18
C PRO A 132 17.54 17.84 -4.08
N ASN A 133 17.10 18.07 -2.85
CA ASN A 133 15.97 18.96 -2.59
C ASN A 133 16.40 20.42 -2.81
N LYS A 134 15.99 21.02 -3.92
CA LYS A 134 16.29 22.44 -4.24
C LYS A 134 15.68 23.44 -3.24
N TYR A 135 14.78 22.99 -2.40
CA TYR A 135 14.12 23.83 -1.39
C TYR A 135 14.78 23.74 0.00
N ALA A 136 15.79 22.88 0.19
CA ALA A 136 16.48 22.75 1.47
C ALA A 136 17.27 24.04 1.83
N ASP A 137 17.87 24.70 0.83
CA ASP A 137 18.68 25.91 1.04
C ASP A 137 17.88 27.16 1.46
N ASN A 138 16.56 27.18 1.25
CA ASN A 138 15.72 28.33 1.57
C ASN A 138 15.10 28.28 2.98
N ASN A 139 15.29 27.20 3.72
CA ASN A 139 14.75 26.98 5.05
C ASN A 139 15.77 27.12 6.18
N GLU A 140 16.94 27.70 5.92
CA GLU A 140 17.73 28.22 7.03
C GLU A 140 16.92 29.37 7.66
N VAL A 141 16.18 29.03 8.70
CA VAL A 141 15.62 30.03 9.62
C VAL A 141 16.81 30.79 10.16
N LYS A 142 17.01 31.99 9.64
CA LYS A 142 17.95 32.96 10.24
C LYS A 142 17.41 33.24 11.64
N LEU A 143 17.92 32.51 12.61
CA LEU A 143 17.74 32.86 14.02
C LEU A 143 18.33 34.23 14.18
N ASP A 144 17.49 35.24 14.24
CA ASP A 144 17.89 36.59 14.55
C ASP A 144 18.39 36.64 16.00
N THR A 145 19.70 36.54 16.14
CA THR A 145 20.43 36.59 17.41
C THR A 145 20.41 38.03 18.02
N SER A 146 19.67 38.95 17.42
CA SER A 146 19.63 40.35 17.85
C SER A 146 18.61 40.64 18.96
N ARG A 147 17.97 39.62 19.54
CA ARG A 147 17.00 39.75 20.65
C ARG A 147 17.42 39.05 21.94
N ILE A 148 18.70 39.11 22.28
CA ILE A 148 19.20 38.82 23.63
C ILE A 148 19.81 40.11 24.20
#